data_4975330713542c0a7ce36e5a5cd6390c
#
_entry.id   4975330713542c0a7ce36e5a5cd6390c
#
_cell.length_a   1.000
_cell.length_b   1.000
_cell.length_c   1.000
_cell.angle_alpha   90.00
_cell.angle_beta   90.00
_cell.angle_gamma   90.00
#
_symmetry.space_group_name_H-M   'P 1'
#
loop_
_entity.id
_entity.type
_entity.pdbx_description
1 polymer ?
#
loop_
_entity_poly.entity_id
_entity_poly.type
_entity_poly.pdbx_seq_one_letter_code
_entity_poly.pdbx_strand_id
1 'polypeptide(L)'
;MEADNELLKKLKDKEKLSILIIGVLCLLFVPVFKTVTHLPPFMGILMGVGILWFYTEMLYARKPIDEDLKLRLSKVVHRIDGATLLFFLGILLAVDALRCSGVLSDFAFWLDDTVGNVYAVNLIIGALSSIVDNVPLVAGAIGMYPVATDAMVAAATDPAYLANFMQDGVFWQFLAYCAGVGCLLYTSPSPRD
;
A
#
# COMPACT_ATOMS: atom_id res chain seq x y z
N MET A 1 -25.40 -7.06 -0.41
CA MET A 1 -25.47 -7.71 -1.74
C MET A 1 -26.79 -7.46 -2.47
N GLU A 2 -27.98 -7.70 -1.88
CA GLU A 2 -29.25 -7.44 -2.58
C GLU A 2 -29.46 -5.94 -2.90
N ALA A 3 -29.23 -5.05 -1.94
CA ALA A 3 -29.35 -3.62 -2.14
C ALA A 3 -28.40 -3.07 -3.23
N ASP A 4 -27.20 -3.62 -3.35
CA ASP A 4 -26.24 -3.23 -4.38
C ASP A 4 -26.70 -3.70 -5.77
N ASN A 5 -27.31 -4.86 -5.88
CA ASN A 5 -27.90 -5.37 -7.13
C ASN A 5 -29.13 -4.54 -7.57
N GLU A 6 -29.97 -4.10 -6.65
CA GLU A 6 -31.13 -3.24 -6.92
C GLU A 6 -30.66 -1.85 -7.41
N LEU A 7 -29.64 -1.27 -6.79
CA LEU A 7 -29.06 0.00 -7.24
C LEU A 7 -28.49 -0.13 -8.66
N LEU A 8 -27.76 -1.21 -8.92
CA LEU A 8 -27.20 -1.48 -10.25
C LEU A 8 -28.26 -1.63 -11.34
N LYS A 9 -29.46 -2.15 -11.01
CA LYS A 9 -30.59 -2.20 -11.95
C LYS A 9 -31.19 -0.82 -12.25
N LYS A 10 -31.20 0.11 -11.31
CA LYS A 10 -31.75 1.47 -11.47
C LYS A 10 -30.81 2.43 -12.21
N LEU A 11 -29.49 2.11 -12.28
CA LEU A 11 -28.48 2.89 -13.01
C LEU A 11 -28.40 2.44 -14.48
N LYS A 12 -28.32 3.40 -15.41
CA LYS A 12 -28.03 3.11 -16.82
C LYS A 12 -26.59 2.61 -16.98
N ASP A 13 -26.35 1.74 -17.94
CA ASP A 13 -25.03 1.17 -18.16
C ASP A 13 -23.94 2.23 -18.43
N LYS A 14 -24.30 3.32 -19.12
CA LYS A 14 -23.40 4.48 -19.32
C LYS A 14 -22.98 5.15 -18.01
N GLU A 15 -23.87 5.21 -17.01
CA GLU A 15 -23.59 5.83 -15.71
C GLU A 15 -22.71 4.93 -14.85
N LYS A 16 -22.94 3.62 -14.89
CA LYS A 16 -22.06 2.63 -14.26
C LYS A 16 -20.64 2.71 -14.83
N LEU A 17 -20.56 2.77 -16.14
CA LEU A 17 -19.28 2.93 -16.84
C LEU A 17 -18.60 4.25 -16.48
N SER A 18 -19.35 5.36 -16.38
CA SER A 18 -18.77 6.65 -15.98
C SER A 18 -18.21 6.62 -14.57
N ILE A 19 -18.93 6.02 -13.60
CA ILE A 19 -18.44 5.85 -12.21
C ILE A 19 -17.15 5.02 -12.20
N LEU A 20 -17.12 3.91 -12.96
CA LEU A 20 -15.93 3.07 -13.07
C LEU A 20 -14.75 3.84 -13.67
N ILE A 21 -14.96 4.53 -14.79
CA ILE A 21 -13.91 5.30 -15.47
C ILE A 21 -13.37 6.39 -14.55
N ILE A 22 -14.23 7.17 -13.89
CA ILE A 22 -13.80 8.21 -12.94
C ILE A 22 -12.99 7.58 -11.80
N GLY A 23 -13.45 6.46 -11.22
CA GLY A 23 -12.73 5.75 -10.17
C GLY A 23 -11.33 5.30 -10.61
N VAL A 24 -11.23 4.68 -11.79
CA VAL A 24 -9.95 4.24 -12.36
C VAL A 24 -9.04 5.43 -12.65
N LEU A 25 -9.56 6.50 -13.25
CA LEU A 25 -8.79 7.72 -13.51
C LEU A 25 -8.29 8.37 -12.22
N CYS A 26 -9.11 8.42 -11.16
CA CYS A 26 -8.68 8.92 -9.86
C CYS A 26 -7.53 8.09 -9.28
N LEU A 27 -7.56 6.77 -9.40
CA LEU A 27 -6.48 5.90 -8.95
C LEU A 27 -5.19 6.08 -9.77
N LEU A 28 -5.31 6.18 -11.10
CA LEU A 28 -4.18 6.45 -11.99
C LEU A 28 -3.58 7.84 -11.79
N PHE A 29 -4.38 8.79 -11.31
CA PHE A 29 -3.93 10.14 -11.01
C PHE A 29 -3.05 10.21 -9.74
N VAL A 30 -3.17 9.27 -8.80
CA VAL A 30 -2.42 9.29 -7.53
C VAL A 30 -0.89 9.35 -7.73
N PRO A 31 -0.26 8.53 -8.58
CA PRO A 31 1.18 8.64 -8.85
C PRO A 31 1.56 9.98 -9.46
N VAL A 32 0.75 10.49 -10.41
CA VAL A 32 0.97 11.80 -11.03
C VAL A 32 0.88 12.92 -9.99
N PHE A 33 -0.14 12.86 -9.12
CA PHE A 33 -0.31 13.81 -8.02
C PHE A 33 0.92 13.82 -7.10
N LYS A 34 1.43 12.63 -6.72
CA LYS A 34 2.63 12.50 -5.89
C LYS A 34 3.85 13.14 -6.55
N THR A 35 4.06 12.91 -7.85
CA THR A 35 5.24 13.44 -8.57
C THR A 35 5.19 14.95 -8.75
N VAL A 36 3.99 15.53 -8.94
CA VAL A 36 3.82 16.98 -9.14
C VAL A 36 3.82 17.75 -7.82
N THR A 37 3.15 17.22 -6.79
CA THR A 37 2.95 17.95 -5.52
C THR A 37 3.96 17.57 -4.44
N HIS A 38 4.67 16.45 -4.59
CA HIS A 38 5.54 15.84 -3.57
C HIS A 38 4.82 15.52 -2.25
N LEU A 39 3.48 15.55 -2.24
CA LEU A 39 2.65 15.21 -1.08
C LEU A 39 2.48 13.70 -0.94
N PRO A 40 2.14 13.21 0.26
CA PRO A 40 1.88 11.80 0.49
C PRO A 40 0.74 11.26 -0.40
N PRO A 41 0.84 10.04 -0.93
CA PRO A 41 -0.13 9.46 -1.87
C PRO A 41 -1.57 9.41 -1.35
N PHE A 42 -1.75 9.30 -0.03
CA PHE A 42 -3.09 9.24 0.57
C PHE A 42 -3.90 10.53 0.32
N MET A 43 -3.26 11.69 0.18
CA MET A 43 -3.95 12.94 -0.15
C MET A 43 -4.53 12.90 -1.56
N GLY A 44 -3.81 12.31 -2.52
CA GLY A 44 -4.32 12.06 -3.87
C GLY A 44 -5.53 11.12 -3.87
N ILE A 45 -5.49 10.08 -3.04
CA ILE A 45 -6.62 9.14 -2.88
C ILE A 45 -7.83 9.86 -2.28
N LEU A 46 -7.65 10.65 -1.22
CA LEU A 46 -8.73 11.42 -0.59
C LEU A 46 -9.38 12.41 -1.57
N MET A 47 -8.57 13.08 -2.39
CA MET A 47 -9.08 13.96 -3.44
C MET A 47 -9.88 13.17 -4.48
N GLY A 48 -9.39 12.01 -4.91
CA GLY A 48 -10.10 11.11 -5.83
C GLY A 48 -11.44 10.63 -5.27
N VAL A 49 -11.47 10.23 -4.00
CA VAL A 49 -12.70 9.84 -3.29
C VAL A 49 -13.67 11.03 -3.21
N GLY A 50 -13.19 12.24 -2.93
CA GLY A 50 -14.01 13.46 -2.91
C GLY A 50 -14.66 13.76 -4.26
N ILE A 51 -13.91 13.64 -5.36
CA ILE A 51 -14.43 13.82 -6.73
C ILE A 51 -15.50 12.77 -7.04
N LEU A 52 -15.21 11.50 -6.74
CA LEU A 52 -16.14 10.41 -6.99
C LEU A 52 -17.41 10.56 -6.16
N TRP A 53 -17.29 10.97 -4.90
CA TRP A 53 -18.42 11.25 -4.04
C TRP A 53 -19.29 12.40 -4.59
N PHE A 54 -18.69 13.53 -4.94
CA PHE A 54 -19.40 14.66 -5.53
C PHE A 54 -20.15 14.25 -6.80
N TYR A 55 -19.50 13.50 -7.69
CA TYR A 55 -20.12 13.01 -8.92
C TYR A 55 -21.31 12.07 -8.64
N THR A 56 -21.16 11.12 -7.74
CA THR A 56 -22.22 10.17 -7.39
C THR A 56 -23.40 10.85 -6.69
N GLU A 57 -23.14 11.81 -5.81
CA GLU A 57 -24.19 12.58 -5.14
C GLU A 57 -25.00 13.41 -6.15
N MET A 58 -24.33 14.07 -7.10
CA MET A 58 -24.99 14.82 -8.18
C MET A 58 -25.80 13.89 -9.09
N LEU A 59 -25.30 12.68 -9.36
CA LEU A 59 -26.02 11.68 -10.15
C LEU A 59 -27.29 11.20 -9.42
N TYR A 60 -27.19 10.94 -8.11
CA TYR A 60 -28.32 10.49 -7.29
C TYR A 60 -29.35 11.59 -7.06
N ALA A 61 -28.95 12.84 -6.98
CA ALA A 61 -29.88 13.98 -6.85
C ALA A 61 -30.82 14.14 -8.06
N ARG A 62 -30.38 13.68 -9.24
CA ARG A 62 -31.14 13.76 -10.48
C ARG A 62 -32.10 12.58 -10.72
N LYS A 63 -32.13 11.59 -9.82
CA LYS A 63 -32.91 10.38 -9.99
C LYS A 63 -33.81 10.10 -8.80
N PRO A 64 -35.04 9.58 -9.04
CA PRO A 64 -35.91 9.08 -7.99
C PRO A 64 -35.39 7.72 -7.48
N ILE A 65 -34.27 7.73 -6.78
CA ILE A 65 -33.69 6.56 -6.12
C ILE A 65 -34.03 6.67 -4.65
N ASP A 66 -34.52 5.57 -4.07
CA ASP A 66 -34.84 5.53 -2.64
C ASP A 66 -33.60 5.81 -1.81
N GLU A 67 -33.74 6.60 -0.75
CA GLU A 67 -32.65 7.03 0.12
C GLU A 67 -31.85 5.84 0.68
N ASP A 68 -32.52 4.70 0.93
CA ASP A 68 -31.92 3.49 1.44
C ASP A 68 -31.01 2.79 0.43
N LEU A 69 -31.23 2.99 -0.86
CA LEU A 69 -30.43 2.41 -1.93
C LEU A 69 -29.24 3.28 -2.33
N LYS A 70 -29.21 4.58 -1.98
CA LYS A 70 -28.11 5.47 -2.31
C LYS A 70 -26.85 5.03 -1.56
N LEU A 71 -25.79 4.74 -2.31
CA LEU A 71 -24.44 4.49 -1.76
C LEU A 71 -23.79 5.84 -1.40
N ARG A 72 -24.28 6.47 -0.35
CA ARG A 72 -23.67 7.69 0.18
C ARG A 72 -22.37 7.36 0.91
N LEU A 73 -21.44 8.30 0.92
CA LEU A 73 -20.16 8.15 1.61
C LEU A 73 -20.33 7.69 3.06
N SER A 74 -21.32 8.22 3.78
CA SER A 74 -21.61 7.81 5.15
C SER A 74 -21.91 6.30 5.29
N LYS A 75 -22.67 5.73 4.34
CA LYS A 75 -22.94 4.27 4.34
C LYS A 75 -21.71 3.45 3.99
N VAL A 76 -20.85 3.95 3.09
CA VAL A 76 -19.60 3.30 2.72
C VAL A 76 -18.62 3.31 3.89
N VAL A 77 -18.50 4.43 4.61
CA VAL A 77 -17.65 4.56 5.80
C VAL A 77 -18.09 3.60 6.92
N HIS A 78 -19.40 3.40 7.11
CA HIS A 78 -19.90 2.41 8.07
C HIS A 78 -19.58 0.94 7.72
N ARG A 79 -19.20 0.66 6.46
CA ARG A 79 -18.76 -0.68 6.04
C ARG A 79 -17.27 -0.92 6.30
N ILE A 80 -16.52 0.10 6.71
CA ILE A 80 -15.10 -0.06 7.05
C ILE A 80 -15.01 -0.87 8.35
N ASP A 81 -14.29 -1.98 8.27
CA ASP A 81 -14.06 -2.82 9.43
C ASP A 81 -13.03 -2.17 10.37
N GLY A 82 -13.51 -1.68 11.51
CA GLY A 82 -12.66 -1.08 12.55
C GLY A 82 -11.67 -2.09 13.16
N ALA A 83 -12.01 -3.38 13.19
CA ALA A 83 -11.11 -4.40 13.71
C ALA A 83 -9.87 -4.55 12.82
N THR A 84 -10.06 -4.55 11.50
CA THR A 84 -8.95 -4.56 10.53
C THR A 84 -8.05 -3.33 10.67
N LEU A 85 -8.63 -2.14 10.88
CA LEU A 85 -7.83 -0.92 11.10
C LEU A 85 -6.98 -1.01 12.39
N LEU A 86 -7.58 -1.48 13.48
CA LEU A 86 -6.88 -1.67 14.76
C LEU A 86 -5.81 -2.77 14.66
N PHE A 87 -6.06 -3.82 13.90
CA PHE A 87 -5.08 -4.87 13.63
C PHE A 87 -3.84 -4.31 12.91
N PHE A 88 -4.01 -3.56 11.83
CA PHE A 88 -2.89 -2.92 11.13
C PHE A 88 -2.16 -1.91 12.00
N LEU A 89 -2.89 -1.10 12.77
CA LEU A 89 -2.30 -0.17 13.71
C LEU A 89 -1.43 -0.91 14.74
N GLY A 90 -1.95 -2.00 15.32
CA GLY A 90 -1.22 -2.82 16.30
C GLY A 90 0.08 -3.40 15.72
N ILE A 91 0.04 -3.92 14.49
CA ILE A 91 1.24 -4.44 13.81
C ILE A 91 2.27 -3.33 13.58
N LEU A 92 1.84 -2.16 13.07
CA LEU A 92 2.76 -1.06 12.81
C LEU A 92 3.40 -0.53 14.10
N LEU A 93 2.63 -0.44 15.19
CA LEU A 93 3.16 -0.07 16.51
C LEU A 93 4.16 -1.10 17.04
N ALA A 94 3.91 -2.40 16.86
CA ALA A 94 4.84 -3.45 17.24
C ALA A 94 6.16 -3.36 16.47
N VAL A 95 6.10 -3.13 15.15
CA VAL A 95 7.29 -2.93 14.31
C VAL A 95 8.06 -1.69 14.73
N ASP A 96 7.36 -0.59 15.04
CA ASP A 96 8.02 0.64 15.50
C ASP A 96 8.66 0.46 16.89
N ALA A 97 8.05 -0.29 17.78
CA ALA A 97 8.63 -0.66 19.07
C ALA A 97 9.93 -1.48 18.91
N LEU A 98 9.95 -2.44 17.97
CA LEU A 98 11.17 -3.21 17.64
C LEU A 98 12.26 -2.31 17.04
N ARG A 99 11.88 -1.35 16.23
CA ARG A 99 12.80 -0.34 15.70
C ARG A 99 13.41 0.52 16.81
N CYS A 100 12.57 1.05 17.69
CA CYS A 100 13.01 1.90 18.80
C CYS A 100 13.88 1.14 19.82
N SER A 101 13.66 -0.16 20.00
CA SER A 101 14.48 -1.01 20.87
C SER A 101 15.84 -1.39 20.30
N GLY A 102 16.11 -1.08 19.00
CA GLY A 102 17.35 -1.43 18.32
C GLY A 102 17.41 -2.85 17.76
N VAL A 103 16.44 -3.71 18.09
CA VAL A 103 16.43 -5.13 17.65
C VAL A 103 16.47 -5.25 16.13
N LEU A 104 15.76 -4.37 15.40
CA LEU A 104 15.80 -4.39 13.93
C LEU A 104 17.17 -4.04 13.37
N SER A 105 17.89 -3.09 13.98
CA SER A 105 19.25 -2.74 13.59
C SER A 105 20.24 -3.86 13.86
N ASP A 106 20.12 -4.52 15.01
CA ASP A 106 20.97 -5.69 15.35
C ASP A 106 20.73 -6.83 14.36
N PHE A 107 19.48 -7.05 13.98
CA PHE A 107 19.12 -8.06 12.98
C PHE A 107 19.63 -7.70 11.59
N ALA A 108 19.63 -6.41 11.19
CA ALA A 108 20.20 -5.94 9.96
C ALA A 108 21.72 -6.20 9.91
N PHE A 109 22.45 -5.85 10.97
CA PHE A 109 23.89 -6.14 11.08
C PHE A 109 24.21 -7.64 10.99
N TRP A 110 23.40 -8.46 11.66
CA TRP A 110 23.57 -9.91 11.58
C TRP A 110 23.34 -10.45 10.14
N LEU A 111 22.31 -9.93 9.44
CA LEU A 111 22.05 -10.28 8.04
C LEU A 111 23.20 -9.85 7.13
N ASP A 112 23.71 -8.65 7.31
CA ASP A 112 24.81 -8.11 6.49
C ASP A 112 26.11 -8.90 6.71
N ASP A 113 26.40 -9.25 7.96
CA ASP A 113 27.58 -10.05 8.30
C ASP A 113 27.49 -11.50 7.77
N THR A 114 26.30 -12.09 7.84
CA THR A 114 26.10 -13.50 7.46
C THR A 114 25.91 -13.68 5.96
N VAL A 115 25.17 -12.78 5.31
CA VAL A 115 24.76 -12.89 3.91
C VAL A 115 25.59 -11.98 3.01
N GLY A 116 25.87 -10.75 3.44
CA GLY A 116 26.73 -9.77 2.75
C GLY A 116 26.32 -9.41 1.32
N ASN A 117 25.09 -9.72 0.92
CA ASN A 117 24.60 -9.52 -0.44
C ASN A 117 23.16 -8.99 -0.44
N VAL A 118 23.00 -7.77 -0.94
CA VAL A 118 21.72 -7.06 -1.01
C VAL A 118 20.62 -7.86 -1.71
N TYR A 119 20.94 -8.58 -2.78
CA TYR A 119 19.96 -9.38 -3.51
C TYR A 119 19.50 -10.59 -2.70
N ALA A 120 20.42 -11.26 -2.01
CA ALA A 120 20.11 -12.41 -1.18
C ALA A 120 19.26 -12.00 0.04
N VAL A 121 19.57 -10.87 0.68
CA VAL A 121 18.78 -10.29 1.77
C VAL A 121 17.34 -10.02 1.29
N ASN A 122 17.18 -9.37 0.15
CA ASN A 122 15.87 -9.10 -0.41
C ASN A 122 15.09 -10.36 -0.81
N LEU A 123 15.77 -11.41 -1.30
CA LEU A 123 15.14 -12.70 -1.58
C LEU A 123 14.62 -13.38 -0.30
N ILE A 124 15.38 -13.30 0.79
CA ILE A 124 14.97 -13.83 2.11
C ILE A 124 13.72 -13.06 2.59
N ILE A 125 13.76 -11.73 2.52
CA ILE A 125 12.62 -10.88 2.88
C ILE A 125 11.40 -11.21 1.99
N GLY A 126 11.60 -11.39 0.69
CA GLY A 126 10.55 -11.77 -0.25
C GLY A 126 9.95 -13.15 0.03
N ALA A 127 10.79 -14.13 0.43
CA ALA A 127 10.29 -15.44 0.85
C ALA A 127 9.45 -15.35 2.14
N LEU A 128 9.84 -14.49 3.09
CA LEU A 128 9.06 -14.20 4.29
C LEU A 128 7.73 -13.51 3.95
N SER A 129 7.69 -12.68 2.89
CA SER A 129 6.47 -12.05 2.39
C SER A 129 5.39 -13.04 1.93
N SER A 130 5.75 -14.28 1.65
CA SER A 130 4.77 -15.33 1.35
C SER A 130 3.97 -15.76 2.58
N ILE A 131 4.47 -15.52 3.78
CA ILE A 131 3.86 -15.94 5.05
C ILE A 131 3.34 -14.73 5.83
N VAL A 132 4.08 -13.62 5.79
CA VAL A 132 3.78 -12.38 6.50
C VAL A 132 3.23 -11.36 5.52
N ASP A 133 2.22 -10.61 5.93
CA ASP A 133 1.66 -9.51 5.11
C ASP A 133 2.74 -8.49 4.72
N ASN A 134 2.65 -7.97 3.50
CA ASN A 134 3.62 -7.05 2.91
C ASN A 134 3.82 -5.78 3.74
N VAL A 135 2.75 -5.24 4.33
CA VAL A 135 2.79 -3.95 5.03
C VAL A 135 3.72 -4.00 6.24
N PRO A 136 3.58 -4.94 7.19
CA PRO A 136 4.51 -5.05 8.32
C PRO A 136 5.93 -5.43 7.90
N LEU A 137 6.06 -6.26 6.87
CA LEU A 137 7.36 -6.72 6.39
C LEU A 137 8.18 -5.56 5.78
N VAL A 138 7.56 -4.77 4.90
CA VAL A 138 8.19 -3.60 4.29
C VAL A 138 8.48 -2.52 5.35
N ALA A 139 7.57 -2.30 6.30
CA ALA A 139 7.80 -1.40 7.43
C ALA A 139 8.99 -1.85 8.29
N GLY A 140 9.13 -3.16 8.53
CA GLY A 140 10.28 -3.75 9.20
C GLY A 140 11.58 -3.52 8.43
N ALA A 141 11.60 -3.78 7.13
CA ALA A 141 12.77 -3.58 6.27
C ALA A 141 13.22 -2.10 6.24
N ILE A 142 12.28 -1.15 6.17
CA ILE A 142 12.57 0.29 6.27
C ILE A 142 13.10 0.64 7.69
N GLY A 143 12.65 -0.06 8.71
CA GLY A 143 13.14 0.11 10.08
C GLY A 143 14.55 -0.46 10.31
N MET A 144 14.92 -1.50 9.56
CA MET A 144 16.24 -2.14 9.59
C MET A 144 17.31 -1.31 8.90
N TYR A 145 17.01 -0.80 7.72
CA TYR A 145 17.95 -0.09 6.85
C TYR A 145 17.53 1.38 6.69
N PRO A 146 18.30 2.34 7.22
CA PRO A 146 18.05 3.75 6.95
C PRO A 146 18.39 4.09 5.49
N VAL A 147 17.66 5.04 4.92
CA VAL A 147 18.01 5.57 3.59
C VAL A 147 19.35 6.26 3.67
N ALA A 148 20.33 5.78 2.89
CA ALA A 148 21.67 6.34 2.86
C ALA A 148 21.68 7.70 2.15
N THR A 149 22.46 8.64 2.70
CA THR A 149 22.73 9.93 2.08
C THR A 149 24.11 9.94 1.42
N ASP A 150 24.34 10.85 0.47
CA ASP A 150 25.65 10.98 -0.21
C ASP A 150 26.81 11.14 0.79
N ALA A 151 26.59 11.85 1.88
CA ALA A 151 27.59 12.04 2.93
C ALA A 151 27.91 10.71 3.67
N MET A 152 26.90 9.87 3.90
CA MET A 152 27.08 8.56 4.52
C MET A 152 27.83 7.63 3.59
N VAL A 153 27.48 7.62 2.30
CA VAL A 153 28.17 6.80 1.28
C VAL A 153 29.65 7.21 1.15
N ALA A 154 29.93 8.50 1.13
CA ALA A 154 31.30 9.00 1.03
C ALA A 154 32.16 8.67 2.27
N ALA A 155 31.57 8.53 3.44
CA ALA A 155 32.25 8.20 4.70
C ALA A 155 32.31 6.69 4.99
N ALA A 156 31.66 5.85 4.18
CA ALA A 156 31.55 4.42 4.43
C ALA A 156 32.84 3.66 4.11
N THR A 157 33.05 2.56 4.81
CA THR A 157 34.14 1.60 4.53
C THR A 157 33.92 0.90 3.18
N ASP A 158 32.67 0.62 2.84
CA ASP A 158 32.27 0.11 1.52
C ASP A 158 31.20 1.02 0.90
N PRO A 159 31.62 2.05 0.14
CA PRO A 159 30.71 2.97 -0.51
C PRO A 159 29.79 2.28 -1.54
N ALA A 160 30.29 1.23 -2.22
CA ALA A 160 29.52 0.53 -3.25
C ALA A 160 28.35 -0.26 -2.65
N TYR A 161 28.57 -0.87 -1.49
CA TYR A 161 27.50 -1.57 -0.78
C TYR A 161 26.47 -0.56 -0.25
N LEU A 162 26.91 0.50 0.42
CA LEU A 162 26.00 1.48 1.01
C LEU A 162 25.20 2.28 -0.02
N ALA A 163 25.73 2.46 -1.24
CA ALA A 163 25.03 3.13 -2.34
C ALA A 163 23.73 2.38 -2.74
N ASN A 164 23.61 1.08 -2.49
CA ASN A 164 22.39 0.32 -2.76
C ASN A 164 21.22 0.76 -1.87
N PHE A 165 21.48 1.41 -0.73
CA PHE A 165 20.48 1.88 0.22
C PHE A 165 20.13 3.37 0.05
N MET A 166 20.65 4.04 -0.97
CA MET A 166 20.21 5.39 -1.34
C MET A 166 18.74 5.41 -1.76
N GLN A 167 18.12 6.59 -1.84
CA GLN A 167 16.69 6.75 -2.14
C GLN A 167 16.22 6.00 -3.39
N ASP A 168 17.05 5.95 -4.46
CA ASP A 168 16.78 5.22 -5.69
C ASP A 168 17.64 3.94 -5.82
N GLY A 169 18.17 3.46 -4.70
CA GLY A 169 19.05 2.31 -4.65
C GLY A 169 18.36 0.99 -4.97
N VAL A 170 19.16 0.03 -5.43
CA VAL A 170 18.68 -1.29 -5.87
C VAL A 170 17.96 -2.02 -4.73
N PHE A 171 18.37 -1.82 -3.47
CA PHE A 171 17.73 -2.44 -2.32
C PHE A 171 16.23 -2.16 -2.28
N TRP A 172 15.81 -0.89 -2.40
CA TRP A 172 14.40 -0.49 -2.29
C TRP A 172 13.56 -0.94 -3.48
N GLN A 173 14.14 -0.89 -4.68
CA GLN A 173 13.46 -1.35 -5.89
C GLN A 173 13.24 -2.86 -5.86
N PHE A 174 14.26 -3.61 -5.45
CA PHE A 174 14.19 -5.06 -5.38
C PHE A 174 13.34 -5.53 -4.20
N LEU A 175 13.36 -4.81 -3.06
CA LEU A 175 12.47 -5.05 -1.94
C LEU A 175 11.00 -4.93 -2.35
N ALA A 176 10.65 -3.85 -3.06
CA ALA A 176 9.29 -3.65 -3.53
C ALA A 176 8.82 -4.78 -4.46
N TYR A 177 9.72 -5.22 -5.36
CA TYR A 177 9.44 -6.35 -6.24
C TYR A 177 9.28 -7.66 -5.46
N CYS A 178 10.22 -8.00 -4.59
CA CYS A 178 10.21 -9.25 -3.83
C CYS A 178 9.03 -9.31 -2.86
N ALA A 179 8.71 -8.21 -2.18
CA ALA A 179 7.54 -8.15 -1.31
C ALA A 179 6.23 -8.34 -2.10
N GLY A 180 6.10 -7.67 -3.26
CA GLY A 180 4.92 -7.80 -4.11
C GLY A 180 4.73 -9.19 -4.71
N VAL A 181 5.81 -9.83 -5.16
CA VAL A 181 5.75 -11.19 -5.74
C VAL A 181 5.60 -12.25 -4.65
N GLY A 182 6.24 -12.06 -3.49
CA GLY A 182 6.19 -13.02 -2.38
C GLY A 182 4.75 -13.31 -1.94
N CYS A 183 3.90 -12.30 -1.84
CA CYS A 183 2.49 -12.51 -1.45
C CYS A 183 1.68 -13.31 -2.49
N LEU A 184 2.05 -13.27 -3.76
CA LEU A 184 1.40 -14.06 -4.80
C LEU A 184 1.68 -15.56 -4.71
N LEU A 185 2.79 -15.96 -4.08
CA LEU A 185 3.12 -17.38 -3.89
C LEU A 185 2.14 -18.07 -2.94
N TYR A 186 1.61 -17.33 -1.96
CA TYR A 186 0.63 -17.87 -1.00
C TYR A 186 -0.82 -17.75 -1.47
N THR A 187 -1.13 -16.69 -2.24
CA THR A 187 -2.50 -16.41 -2.69
C THR A 187 -2.89 -17.14 -3.97
N SER A 188 -2.08 -18.09 -4.46
CA SER A 188 -2.49 -18.96 -5.55
C SER A 188 -3.75 -19.72 -5.15
N PRO A 189 -4.93 -19.46 -5.75
CA PRO A 189 -6.17 -20.13 -5.37
C PRO A 189 -5.98 -21.63 -5.58
N SER A 190 -6.23 -22.38 -4.52
CA SER A 190 -6.34 -23.83 -4.65
C SER A 190 -7.46 -24.16 -5.64
N PRO A 191 -7.26 -25.03 -6.63
CA PRO A 191 -8.31 -25.38 -7.60
C PRO A 191 -9.43 -26.24 -6.98
N ARG A 192 -9.69 -26.11 -5.70
CA ARG A 192 -10.61 -26.97 -4.94
C ARG A 192 -11.77 -26.27 -4.25
N ASP A 193 -12.01 -24.99 -4.55
CA ASP A 193 -13.20 -24.30 -4.01
C ASP A 193 -14.12 -23.82 -5.11
#